data_69af56438a736517a5b5de3e4eba5093
#
_entry.id   69af56438a736517a5b5de3e4eba5093
#
_cell.length_a   1.000
_cell.length_b   1.000
_cell.length_c   1.000
_cell.angle_alpha   90.00
_cell.angle_beta   90.00
_cell.angle_gamma   90.00
#
_symmetry.space_group_name_H-M   'P 1'
#
loop_
_entity.id
_entity.type
_entity.pdbx_description
1 polymer ?
#
loop_
_entity_poly.entity_id
_entity_poly.type
_entity_poly.pdbx_seq_one_letter_code
_entity_poly.pdbx_strand_id
1 'polypeptide(L)'
;MFNLIQNFLSDLLQRTVIKVSLIEIKAIKNLLIRTFLKNYQIEMDDYPRKSHLDYKHFNDFFTREIDPSKRPIDDNHNSLISPVDGKIVEFGKIEEGRLFQIKDMHYKLHGLLDGNQTLTQNYENGSYISIYLAPYNYHRVHAPIKGDLKMANMVPGEMHRVDQNALSNIENLYIKNQRLITEFNDSLSDCIMIMVAARNVASITHKEINQNYEKGDEIGRFNLGSTVVVLLPNDVQAEWDHHVSIEKDVKMGEKIAQLSKIK
;
A
#
# COMPACT_ATOMS: atom_id res chain seq x y z
N MET A 1 -32.85 4.42 -1.73
CA MET A 1 -32.91 5.28 -0.52
C MET A 1 -32.04 4.71 0.62
N PHE A 2 -32.17 3.43 0.99
CA PHE A 2 -31.39 2.82 2.09
C PHE A 2 -29.87 2.89 1.86
N ASN A 3 -29.37 2.57 0.66
CA ASN A 3 -27.94 2.65 0.32
C ASN A 3 -27.40 4.09 0.35
N LEU A 4 -28.21 5.09 -0.02
CA LEU A 4 -27.79 6.52 0.06
C LEU A 4 -27.61 6.96 1.51
N ILE A 5 -28.48 6.53 2.40
CA ILE A 5 -28.38 6.84 3.85
C ILE A 5 -27.16 6.14 4.47
N GLN A 6 -26.91 4.88 4.11
CA GLN A 6 -25.73 4.16 4.59
C GLN A 6 -24.42 4.80 4.09
N ASN A 7 -24.35 5.21 2.84
CA ASN A 7 -23.18 5.89 2.29
C ASN A 7 -22.97 7.25 2.99
N PHE A 8 -24.04 8.03 3.19
CA PHE A 8 -23.96 9.32 3.90
C PHE A 8 -23.48 9.16 5.35
N LEU A 9 -24.01 8.16 6.08
CA LEU A 9 -23.58 7.87 7.46
C LEU A 9 -22.12 7.39 7.50
N SER A 10 -21.70 6.59 6.52
CA SER A 10 -20.32 6.12 6.38
C SER A 10 -19.36 7.29 6.15
N ASP A 11 -19.72 8.22 5.24
CA ASP A 11 -18.93 9.42 4.96
C ASP A 11 -18.84 10.36 6.17
N LEU A 12 -19.95 10.53 6.90
CA LEU A 12 -19.97 11.36 8.11
C LEU A 12 -19.07 10.76 9.20
N LEU A 13 -19.18 9.46 9.42
CA LEU A 13 -18.32 8.74 10.37
C LEU A 13 -16.85 8.88 10.00
N GLN A 14 -16.53 8.71 8.75
CA GLN A 14 -15.17 8.82 8.23
C GLN A 14 -14.59 10.22 8.42
N ARG A 15 -15.34 11.27 8.05
CA ARG A 15 -14.94 12.66 8.30
C ARG A 15 -14.72 12.94 9.80
N THR A 16 -15.52 12.31 10.65
CA THR A 16 -15.39 12.42 12.10
C THR A 16 -14.10 11.75 12.59
N VAL A 17 -13.81 10.54 12.14
CA VAL A 17 -12.55 9.82 12.47
C VAL A 17 -11.33 10.63 12.05
N ILE A 18 -11.35 11.22 10.85
CA ILE A 18 -10.27 12.10 10.37
C ILE A 18 -10.10 13.30 11.33
N LYS A 19 -11.17 14.02 11.62
CA LYS A 19 -11.11 15.19 12.52
C LYS A 19 -10.60 14.81 13.90
N VAL A 20 -11.06 13.68 14.45
CA VAL A 20 -10.60 13.18 15.75
C VAL A 20 -9.12 12.80 15.71
N SER A 21 -8.65 12.20 14.61
CA SER A 21 -7.24 11.82 14.46
C SER A 21 -6.28 13.01 14.37
N LEU A 22 -6.78 14.19 14.05
CA LEU A 22 -6.02 15.44 13.94
C LEU A 22 -6.13 16.34 15.19
N ILE A 23 -6.81 15.91 16.26
CA ILE A 23 -6.93 16.67 17.48
C ILE A 23 -5.57 16.78 18.19
N GLU A 24 -5.14 18.01 18.46
CA GLU A 24 -3.87 18.31 19.15
C GLU A 24 -4.02 18.46 20.68
N ILE A 25 -5.26 18.37 21.21
CA ILE A 25 -5.51 18.43 22.66
C ILE A 25 -4.77 17.27 23.34
N LYS A 26 -3.77 17.61 24.16
CA LYS A 26 -2.84 16.65 24.79
C LYS A 26 -3.54 15.47 25.47
N ALA A 27 -4.61 15.71 26.21
CA ALA A 27 -5.33 14.65 26.91
C ALA A 27 -5.97 13.66 25.91
N ILE A 28 -6.61 14.16 24.86
CA ILE A 28 -7.32 13.36 23.86
C ILE A 28 -6.30 12.58 23.01
N LYS A 29 -5.31 13.26 22.41
CA LYS A 29 -4.31 12.60 21.60
C LYS A 29 -3.55 11.52 22.36
N ASN A 30 -3.16 11.81 23.62
CA ASN A 30 -2.41 10.84 24.42
C ASN A 30 -3.28 9.62 24.76
N LEU A 31 -4.57 9.83 25.06
CA LEU A 31 -5.50 8.73 25.27
C LEU A 31 -5.62 7.85 24.03
N LEU A 32 -5.82 8.46 22.84
CA LEU A 32 -5.93 7.74 21.57
C LEU A 32 -4.67 6.92 21.28
N ILE A 33 -3.49 7.54 21.36
CA ILE A 33 -2.22 6.86 21.04
C ILE A 33 -1.93 5.73 22.05
N ARG A 34 -2.11 5.99 23.36
CA ARG A 34 -1.88 4.96 24.39
C ARG A 34 -2.83 3.77 24.24
N THR A 35 -4.13 4.03 23.94
CA THR A 35 -5.10 2.97 23.72
C THR A 35 -4.72 2.16 22.49
N PHE A 36 -4.26 2.81 21.42
CA PHE A 36 -3.82 2.14 20.21
C PHE A 36 -2.56 1.28 20.44
N LEU A 37 -1.54 1.84 21.09
CA LEU A 37 -0.32 1.12 21.46
C LEU A 37 -0.63 -0.14 22.28
N LYS A 38 -1.54 -0.01 23.27
CA LYS A 38 -1.94 -1.13 24.12
C LYS A 38 -2.70 -2.22 23.37
N ASN A 39 -3.63 -1.81 22.48
CA ASN A 39 -4.47 -2.76 21.75
C ASN A 39 -3.70 -3.56 20.70
N TYR A 40 -2.71 -2.94 20.07
CA TYR A 40 -1.92 -3.54 18.99
C TYR A 40 -0.52 -3.99 19.41
N GLN A 41 -0.14 -3.78 20.68
CA GLN A 41 1.17 -4.19 21.24
C GLN A 41 2.35 -3.71 20.37
N ILE A 42 2.29 -2.43 19.92
CA ILE A 42 3.30 -1.87 19.03
C ILE A 42 4.57 -1.60 19.81
N GLU A 43 5.67 -2.18 19.36
CA GLU A 43 7.02 -1.89 19.85
C GLU A 43 7.53 -0.60 19.23
N MET A 44 7.91 0.34 20.09
CA MET A 44 8.35 1.67 19.65
C MET A 44 9.88 1.76 19.37
N ASP A 45 10.62 0.67 19.52
CA ASP A 45 12.07 0.65 19.38
C ASP A 45 12.54 0.87 17.93
N ASP A 46 11.70 0.55 16.96
CA ASP A 46 11.97 0.78 15.53
C ASP A 46 11.78 2.25 15.11
N TYR A 47 11.29 3.13 15.99
CA TYR A 47 10.92 4.49 15.65
C TYR A 47 11.79 5.53 16.40
N PRO A 48 12.19 6.66 15.74
CA PRO A 48 12.97 7.71 16.40
C PRO A 48 12.21 8.36 17.56
N ARG A 49 10.90 8.61 17.38
CA ARG A 49 10.00 9.17 18.39
C ARG A 49 9.34 8.03 19.19
N LYS A 50 9.92 7.71 20.35
CA LYS A 50 9.54 6.53 21.16
C LYS A 50 8.37 6.75 22.10
N SER A 51 8.08 7.99 22.46
CA SER A 51 7.02 8.31 23.40
C SER A 51 5.74 8.79 22.67
N HIS A 52 4.58 8.38 23.16
CA HIS A 52 3.30 8.93 22.71
C HIS A 52 3.19 10.47 22.88
N LEU A 53 4.08 11.05 23.69
CA LEU A 53 4.16 12.49 23.92
C LEU A 53 4.82 13.24 22.75
N ASP A 54 5.62 12.57 21.96
CA ASP A 54 6.45 13.15 20.89
C ASP A 54 5.64 13.50 19.62
N TYR A 55 4.36 13.09 19.58
CA TYR A 55 3.49 13.28 18.44
C TYR A 55 2.50 14.43 18.66
N LYS A 56 2.18 15.17 17.59
CA LYS A 56 1.26 16.32 17.65
C LYS A 56 -0.21 15.86 17.82
N HIS A 57 -0.58 14.83 17.08
CA HIS A 57 -1.92 14.23 17.03
C HIS A 57 -1.84 12.75 16.65
N PHE A 58 -2.95 12.02 16.68
CA PHE A 58 -2.98 10.58 16.40
C PHE A 58 -2.49 10.24 14.99
N ASN A 59 -2.87 11.02 13.97
CA ASN A 59 -2.42 10.75 12.59
C ASN A 59 -0.90 10.95 12.43
N ASP A 60 -0.28 11.89 13.14
CA ASP A 60 1.18 12.06 13.17
C ASP A 60 1.89 10.81 13.77
N PHE A 61 1.27 10.20 14.79
CA PHE A 61 1.72 8.92 15.33
C PHE A 61 1.48 7.76 14.34
N PHE A 62 0.32 7.71 13.69
CA PHE A 62 -0.04 6.65 12.77
C PHE A 62 0.89 6.62 11.55
N THR A 63 1.25 7.79 11.03
CA THR A 63 2.20 7.97 9.91
C THR A 63 3.64 8.20 10.36
N ARG A 64 4.01 7.70 11.54
CA ARG A 64 5.33 7.86 12.16
C ARG A 64 6.46 7.42 11.24
N GLU A 65 7.60 8.08 11.37
CA GLU A 65 8.83 7.71 10.67
C GLU A 65 9.46 6.49 11.32
N ILE A 66 10.08 5.64 10.51
CA ILE A 66 10.87 4.52 10.99
C ILE A 66 12.36 4.91 11.01
N ASP A 67 13.13 4.33 11.92
CA ASP A 67 14.58 4.46 11.91
C ASP A 67 15.15 3.72 10.69
N PRO A 68 15.86 4.40 9.77
CA PRO A 68 16.42 3.76 8.57
C PRO A 68 17.30 2.55 8.88
N SER A 69 17.98 2.53 10.02
CA SER A 69 18.81 1.39 10.44
C SER A 69 17.99 0.12 10.71
N LYS A 70 16.68 0.26 10.94
CA LYS A 70 15.75 -0.85 11.19
C LYS A 70 15.10 -1.41 9.93
N ARG A 71 15.30 -0.75 8.81
CA ARG A 71 14.81 -1.14 7.49
C ARG A 71 15.93 -1.00 6.46
N PRO A 72 16.93 -1.91 6.53
CA PRO A 72 17.99 -1.95 5.52
C PRO A 72 17.36 -2.18 4.14
N ILE A 73 17.81 -1.42 3.17
CA ILE A 73 17.36 -1.52 1.78
C ILE A 73 18.29 -2.50 1.07
N ASP A 74 17.69 -3.51 0.40
CA ASP A 74 18.47 -4.36 -0.50
C ASP A 74 18.98 -3.51 -1.68
N ASP A 75 20.28 -3.45 -1.87
CA ASP A 75 20.97 -2.60 -2.83
C ASP A 75 21.17 -3.24 -4.21
N ASN A 76 20.82 -4.51 -4.37
CA ASN A 76 20.93 -5.18 -5.67
C ASN A 76 20.05 -4.49 -6.71
N HIS A 77 20.68 -3.91 -7.73
CA HIS A 77 19.99 -3.17 -8.78
C HIS A 77 18.79 -3.91 -9.41
N ASN A 78 18.91 -5.22 -9.54
CA ASN A 78 17.87 -6.06 -10.16
C ASN A 78 16.86 -6.62 -9.14
N SER A 79 16.86 -6.17 -7.89
CA SER A 79 15.87 -6.64 -6.93
C SER A 79 14.64 -5.73 -6.89
N LEU A 80 13.48 -6.36 -6.73
CA LEU A 80 12.26 -5.73 -6.25
C LEU A 80 12.25 -5.81 -4.73
N ILE A 81 12.08 -4.69 -4.04
CA ILE A 81 11.93 -4.66 -2.59
C ILE A 81 10.47 -4.49 -2.18
N SER A 82 10.14 -4.89 -0.96
CA SER A 82 8.85 -4.55 -0.38
C SER A 82 8.74 -3.04 -0.18
N PRO A 83 7.73 -2.38 -0.74
CA PRO A 83 7.53 -0.94 -0.57
C PRO A 83 6.98 -0.57 0.81
N VAL A 84 6.56 -1.54 1.61
CA VAL A 84 5.85 -1.35 2.89
C VAL A 84 6.17 -2.46 3.89
N ASP A 85 5.90 -2.20 5.17
CA ASP A 85 5.72 -3.27 6.15
C ASP A 85 4.31 -3.82 6.01
N GLY A 86 4.16 -5.13 5.90
CA GLY A 86 2.83 -5.72 5.79
C GLY A 86 2.86 -7.22 5.63
N LYS A 87 1.69 -7.78 5.37
CA LYS A 87 1.48 -9.21 5.16
C LYS A 87 1.18 -9.48 3.68
N ILE A 88 1.86 -10.43 3.09
CA ILE A 88 1.59 -10.87 1.72
C ILE A 88 0.22 -11.54 1.68
N VAL A 89 -0.67 -10.98 0.88
CA VAL A 89 -2.03 -11.50 0.67
C VAL A 89 -2.05 -12.47 -0.50
N GLU A 90 -1.39 -12.07 -1.60
CA GLU A 90 -1.36 -12.86 -2.83
C GLU A 90 -0.17 -12.40 -3.70
N PHE A 91 0.37 -13.29 -4.52
CA PHE A 91 1.39 -12.99 -5.51
C PHE A 91 1.42 -14.05 -6.61
N GLY A 92 1.94 -13.71 -7.77
CA GLY A 92 2.05 -14.66 -8.88
C GLY A 92 2.01 -14.01 -10.25
N LYS A 93 1.49 -14.76 -11.22
CA LYS A 93 1.29 -14.30 -12.60
C LYS A 93 -0.08 -13.65 -12.76
N ILE A 94 -0.13 -12.65 -13.63
CA ILE A 94 -1.38 -12.09 -14.14
C ILE A 94 -1.79 -12.96 -15.31
N GLU A 95 -2.89 -13.70 -15.19
CA GLU A 95 -3.33 -14.64 -16.21
C GLU A 95 -4.53 -14.04 -16.97
N GLU A 96 -4.41 -13.91 -18.30
CA GLU A 96 -5.46 -13.33 -19.16
C GLU A 96 -6.01 -11.98 -18.65
N GLY A 97 -5.14 -11.14 -18.10
CA GLY A 97 -5.52 -9.85 -17.53
C GLY A 97 -6.34 -9.96 -16.24
N ARG A 98 -6.21 -11.06 -15.51
CA ARG A 98 -6.88 -11.30 -14.21
C ARG A 98 -5.85 -11.50 -13.11
N LEU A 99 -6.11 -10.86 -11.97
CA LEU A 99 -5.35 -11.07 -10.74
C LEU A 99 -6.22 -11.85 -9.75
N PHE A 100 -5.60 -12.77 -9.03
CA PHE A 100 -6.26 -13.45 -7.93
C PHE A 100 -6.56 -12.48 -6.80
N GLN A 101 -7.78 -12.52 -6.25
CA GLN A 101 -8.13 -11.76 -5.06
C GLN A 101 -7.98 -12.64 -3.82
N ILE A 102 -8.84 -13.60 -3.66
CA ILE A 102 -8.85 -14.66 -2.62
C ILE A 102 -10.05 -15.58 -2.88
N LYS A 103 -9.98 -16.86 -2.52
CA LYS A 103 -11.12 -17.80 -2.61
C LYS A 103 -11.78 -17.83 -4.01
N ASP A 104 -10.99 -18.03 -5.05
CA ASP A 104 -11.44 -18.10 -6.44
C ASP A 104 -12.07 -16.80 -7.01
N MET A 105 -12.00 -15.70 -6.27
CA MET A 105 -12.36 -14.39 -6.81
C MET A 105 -11.18 -13.76 -7.53
N HIS A 106 -11.48 -13.11 -8.66
CA HIS A 106 -10.51 -12.40 -9.48
C HIS A 106 -10.99 -10.98 -9.74
N TYR A 107 -10.06 -10.08 -9.94
CA TYR A 107 -10.38 -8.76 -10.49
C TYR A 107 -9.60 -8.51 -11.78
N LYS A 108 -10.24 -7.78 -12.69
CA LYS A 108 -9.66 -7.47 -13.99
C LYS A 108 -8.60 -6.40 -13.85
N LEU A 109 -7.42 -6.64 -14.44
CA LEU A 109 -6.33 -5.67 -14.50
C LEU A 109 -6.79 -4.34 -15.09
N HIS A 110 -7.56 -4.38 -16.19
CA HIS A 110 -8.13 -3.19 -16.83
C HIS A 110 -8.93 -2.30 -15.85
N GLY A 111 -9.76 -2.89 -15.00
CA GLY A 111 -10.51 -2.15 -13.99
C GLY A 111 -9.60 -1.61 -12.88
N LEU A 112 -8.59 -2.37 -12.47
CA LEU A 112 -7.62 -1.95 -11.45
C LEU A 112 -6.80 -0.74 -11.94
N LEU A 113 -6.46 -0.71 -13.24
CA LEU A 113 -5.73 0.37 -13.93
C LEU A 113 -6.64 1.49 -14.48
N ASP A 114 -7.85 1.63 -13.94
CA ASP A 114 -8.79 2.69 -14.30
C ASP A 114 -9.14 2.76 -15.80
N GLY A 115 -9.23 1.60 -16.45
CA GLY A 115 -9.57 1.52 -17.86
C GLY A 115 -8.43 1.89 -18.83
N ASN A 116 -7.21 2.08 -18.35
CA ASN A 116 -6.07 2.40 -19.20
C ASN A 116 -5.66 1.18 -20.04
N GLN A 117 -5.99 1.23 -21.33
CA GLN A 117 -5.76 0.10 -22.24
C GLN A 117 -4.27 -0.16 -22.51
N THR A 118 -3.47 0.89 -22.64
CA THR A 118 -2.01 0.76 -22.89
C THR A 118 -1.31 0.09 -21.72
N LEU A 119 -1.58 0.56 -20.50
CA LEU A 119 -1.03 -0.09 -19.31
C LEU A 119 -1.54 -1.53 -19.17
N THR A 120 -2.83 -1.78 -19.46
CA THR A 120 -3.38 -3.13 -19.39
C THR A 120 -2.61 -4.09 -20.31
N GLN A 121 -2.34 -3.69 -21.57
CA GLN A 121 -1.61 -4.51 -22.54
C GLN A 121 -0.16 -4.79 -22.12
N ASN A 122 0.51 -3.81 -21.50
CA ASN A 122 1.90 -3.96 -21.07
C ASN A 122 2.03 -4.87 -19.84
N TYR A 123 0.99 -4.94 -19.00
CA TYR A 123 1.03 -5.68 -17.74
C TYR A 123 0.20 -6.98 -17.74
N GLU A 124 -0.68 -7.19 -18.74
CA GLU A 124 -1.34 -8.49 -18.90
C GLU A 124 -0.29 -9.59 -19.14
N ASN A 125 -0.40 -10.73 -18.47
CA ASN A 125 0.61 -11.80 -18.43
C ASN A 125 1.92 -11.43 -17.69
N GLY A 126 2.00 -10.31 -17.04
CA GLY A 126 3.07 -9.93 -16.14
C GLY A 126 3.02 -10.65 -14.79
N SER A 127 3.53 -10.01 -13.75
CA SER A 127 3.51 -10.55 -12.39
C SER A 127 2.99 -9.52 -11.41
N TYR A 128 2.51 -9.96 -10.25
CA TYR A 128 2.02 -9.06 -9.20
C TYR A 128 2.30 -9.60 -7.80
N ILE A 129 2.29 -8.68 -6.83
CA ILE A 129 2.24 -8.99 -5.41
C ILE A 129 1.31 -7.99 -4.71
N SER A 130 0.51 -8.49 -3.78
CA SER A 130 -0.41 -7.71 -2.95
C SER A 130 -0.01 -7.82 -1.49
N ILE A 131 0.18 -6.68 -0.82
CA ILE A 131 0.66 -6.60 0.57
C ILE A 131 -0.33 -5.77 1.38
N TYR A 132 -0.92 -6.38 2.41
CA TYR A 132 -1.85 -5.74 3.33
C TYR A 132 -1.11 -5.10 4.50
N LEU A 133 -1.44 -3.85 4.81
CA LEU A 133 -0.92 -3.13 5.97
C LEU A 133 -1.96 -3.15 7.08
N ALA A 134 -1.70 -3.94 8.12
CA ALA A 134 -2.51 -3.91 9.33
C ALA A 134 -2.33 -2.58 10.09
N PRO A 135 -3.28 -2.16 10.93
CA PRO A 135 -3.21 -0.87 11.62
C PRO A 135 -1.93 -0.65 12.44
N TYR A 136 -1.28 -1.70 12.91
CA TYR A 136 -0.04 -1.62 13.69
C TYR A 136 1.22 -1.49 12.84
N ASN A 137 1.16 -1.78 11.53
CA ASN A 137 2.31 -1.69 10.66
C ASN A 137 2.80 -0.24 10.47
N TYR A 138 3.91 -0.09 9.82
CA TYR A 138 4.42 1.16 9.29
C TYR A 138 3.62 1.56 8.05
N HIS A 139 3.17 2.82 7.97
CA HIS A 139 2.21 3.25 6.94
C HIS A 139 2.76 4.24 5.91
N ARG A 140 4.05 4.46 5.87
CA ARG A 140 4.69 5.15 4.74
C ARG A 140 5.01 4.13 3.65
N VAL A 141 5.01 4.59 2.41
CA VAL A 141 5.17 3.77 1.22
C VAL A 141 6.40 4.25 0.47
N HIS A 142 7.20 3.31 0.00
CA HIS A 142 8.52 3.56 -0.55
C HIS A 142 8.63 3.03 -1.98
N ALA A 143 9.57 3.59 -2.75
CA ALA A 143 9.86 3.14 -4.11
C ALA A 143 10.34 1.69 -4.11
N PRO A 144 9.65 0.76 -4.81
CA PRO A 144 10.01 -0.66 -4.82
C PRO A 144 11.22 -0.97 -5.70
N ILE A 145 11.49 -0.10 -6.66
CA ILE A 145 12.65 -0.10 -7.55
C ILE A 145 13.22 1.33 -7.63
N LYS A 146 14.44 1.47 -8.10
CA LYS A 146 14.94 2.77 -8.55
C LYS A 146 14.21 3.17 -9.83
N GLY A 147 13.94 4.45 -10.03
CA GLY A 147 13.37 4.93 -11.28
C GLY A 147 12.71 6.29 -11.20
N ASP A 148 12.30 6.76 -12.37
CA ASP A 148 11.52 7.99 -12.51
C ASP A 148 10.04 7.72 -12.24
N LEU A 149 9.44 8.45 -11.33
CA LEU A 149 7.98 8.44 -11.13
C LEU A 149 7.30 9.24 -12.24
N LYS A 150 6.77 8.56 -13.26
CA LYS A 150 6.18 9.19 -14.46
C LYS A 150 4.72 9.54 -14.28
N MET A 151 3.99 8.79 -13.47
CA MET A 151 2.56 8.96 -13.29
C MET A 151 2.17 8.78 -11.83
N ALA A 152 1.23 9.62 -11.40
CA ALA A 152 0.48 9.44 -10.15
C ALA A 152 -0.97 9.84 -10.42
N ASN A 153 -1.84 8.85 -10.62
CA ASN A 153 -3.26 9.02 -10.92
C ASN A 153 -4.12 8.60 -9.74
N MET A 154 -4.84 9.56 -9.14
CA MET A 154 -5.78 9.30 -8.06
C MET A 154 -7.15 8.92 -8.64
N VAL A 155 -7.51 7.67 -8.51
CA VAL A 155 -8.81 7.14 -8.94
C VAL A 155 -9.79 7.26 -7.77
N PRO A 156 -10.88 8.03 -7.89
CA PRO A 156 -11.90 8.11 -6.86
C PRO A 156 -12.62 6.77 -6.71
N GLY A 157 -13.13 6.50 -5.51
CA GLY A 157 -13.83 5.24 -5.25
C GLY A 157 -14.43 5.22 -3.86
N GLU A 158 -15.01 4.07 -3.52
CA GLU A 158 -15.51 3.77 -2.19
C GLU A 158 -14.35 3.50 -1.22
N MET A 159 -14.67 3.26 0.04
CA MET A 159 -13.68 2.93 1.06
C MET A 159 -14.16 1.75 1.90
N HIS A 160 -14.10 0.57 1.31
CA HIS A 160 -14.33 -0.69 2.01
C HIS A 160 -13.09 -1.07 2.85
N ARG A 161 -13.29 -1.89 3.87
CA ARG A 161 -12.16 -2.55 4.55
C ARG A 161 -11.41 -3.42 3.53
N VAL A 162 -10.11 -3.58 3.72
CA VAL A 162 -9.25 -4.39 2.82
C VAL A 162 -8.60 -5.57 3.54
N ASP A 163 -9.16 -5.94 4.70
CA ASP A 163 -8.75 -7.16 5.41
C ASP A 163 -9.28 -8.43 4.71
N GLN A 164 -8.77 -9.58 5.11
CA GLN A 164 -9.14 -10.87 4.52
C GLN A 164 -10.65 -11.15 4.50
N ASN A 165 -11.38 -10.71 5.53
CA ASN A 165 -12.82 -10.89 5.57
C ASN A 165 -13.52 -10.07 4.48
N ALA A 166 -13.09 -8.82 4.27
CA ALA A 166 -13.61 -7.97 3.20
C ALA A 166 -13.23 -8.53 1.82
N LEU A 167 -11.98 -8.95 1.64
CA LEU A 167 -11.52 -9.60 0.40
C LEU A 167 -12.32 -10.87 0.05
N SER A 168 -12.75 -11.62 1.05
CA SER A 168 -13.53 -12.85 0.86
C SER A 168 -15.01 -12.63 0.57
N ASN A 169 -15.54 -11.41 0.76
CA ASN A 169 -16.96 -11.11 0.67
C ASN A 169 -17.33 -10.00 -0.32
N ILE A 170 -16.34 -9.23 -0.77
CA ILE A 170 -16.58 -8.10 -1.69
C ILE A 170 -15.83 -8.36 -2.99
N GLU A 171 -16.58 -8.64 -4.03
CA GLU A 171 -16.05 -8.80 -5.37
C GLU A 171 -15.50 -7.47 -5.90
N ASN A 172 -14.35 -7.53 -6.59
CA ASN A 172 -13.67 -6.36 -7.15
C ASN A 172 -13.32 -5.28 -6.12
N LEU A 173 -12.96 -5.69 -4.89
CA LEU A 173 -12.74 -4.80 -3.76
C LEU A 173 -11.75 -3.67 -4.07
N TYR A 174 -10.58 -4.01 -4.63
CA TYR A 174 -9.54 -3.03 -4.93
C TYR A 174 -9.93 -2.07 -6.07
N ILE A 175 -10.79 -2.52 -6.99
CA ILE A 175 -11.32 -1.69 -8.08
C ILE A 175 -12.35 -0.69 -7.53
N LYS A 176 -13.18 -1.11 -6.58
CA LYS A 176 -14.20 -0.27 -5.96
C LYS A 176 -13.62 0.81 -5.06
N ASN A 177 -12.50 0.51 -4.38
CA ASN A 177 -11.89 1.44 -3.46
C ASN A 177 -11.13 2.56 -4.17
N GLN A 178 -11.11 3.73 -3.51
CA GLN A 178 -10.20 4.82 -3.90
C GLN A 178 -8.77 4.29 -3.92
N ARG A 179 -8.01 4.64 -4.95
CA ARG A 179 -6.64 4.18 -5.13
C ARG A 179 -5.77 5.19 -5.85
N LEU A 180 -4.50 5.19 -5.54
CA LEU A 180 -3.48 5.93 -6.26
C LEU A 180 -2.68 4.94 -7.10
N ILE A 181 -2.66 5.14 -8.42
CA ILE A 181 -1.87 4.37 -9.37
C ILE A 181 -0.61 5.18 -9.67
N THR A 182 0.56 4.60 -9.40
CA THR A 182 1.86 5.21 -9.69
C THR A 182 2.63 4.33 -10.67
N GLU A 183 3.36 4.94 -11.59
CA GLU A 183 4.20 4.25 -12.57
C GLU A 183 5.65 4.72 -12.42
N PHE A 184 6.54 3.77 -12.19
CA PHE A 184 7.98 3.95 -12.16
C PHE A 184 8.60 3.39 -13.43
N ASN A 185 9.53 4.13 -14.01
CA ASN A 185 10.31 3.67 -15.16
C ASN A 185 11.78 3.60 -14.78
N ASP A 186 12.38 2.45 -15.00
CA ASP A 186 13.82 2.22 -14.90
C ASP A 186 14.33 1.47 -16.13
N SER A 187 15.64 1.50 -16.32
CA SER A 187 16.30 0.81 -17.44
C SER A 187 16.08 -0.70 -17.45
N LEU A 188 15.92 -1.31 -16.29
CA LEU A 188 15.68 -2.76 -16.15
C LEU A 188 14.21 -3.12 -16.30
N SER A 189 13.33 -2.38 -15.63
CA SER A 189 11.91 -2.72 -15.54
C SER A 189 11.07 -1.49 -15.23
N ASP A 190 9.92 -1.40 -15.88
CA ASP A 190 8.85 -0.55 -15.41
C ASP A 190 8.13 -1.24 -14.25
N CYS A 191 7.50 -0.48 -13.40
CA CYS A 191 6.75 -0.99 -12.26
C CYS A 191 5.53 -0.10 -12.00
N ILE A 192 4.35 -0.70 -11.89
CA ILE A 192 3.19 0.00 -11.35
C ILE A 192 3.02 -0.36 -9.89
N MET A 193 2.85 0.66 -9.05
CA MET A 193 2.44 0.45 -7.68
C MET A 193 1.10 1.13 -7.42
N ILE A 194 0.16 0.37 -6.85
CA ILE A 194 -1.19 0.81 -6.58
C ILE A 194 -1.39 0.85 -5.08
N MET A 195 -1.60 2.04 -4.54
CA MET A 195 -1.95 2.26 -3.15
C MET A 195 -3.47 2.25 -3.02
N VAL A 196 -4.04 1.21 -2.42
CA VAL A 196 -5.49 1.07 -2.24
C VAL A 196 -5.90 1.56 -0.85
N ALA A 197 -6.73 2.59 -0.82
CA ALA A 197 -7.28 3.14 0.42
C ALA A 197 -8.32 2.20 1.03
N ALA A 198 -8.39 2.15 2.37
CA ALA A 198 -9.38 1.38 3.08
C ALA A 198 -10.32 2.26 3.91
N ARG A 199 -11.37 1.67 4.46
CA ARG A 199 -12.31 2.34 5.37
C ARG A 199 -11.57 2.98 6.54
N ASN A 200 -11.92 4.21 6.84
CA ASN A 200 -11.26 5.09 7.81
C ASN A 200 -9.92 5.69 7.34
N VAL A 201 -9.52 5.48 6.07
CA VAL A 201 -8.35 6.15 5.50
C VAL A 201 -8.74 7.57 5.08
N ALA A 202 -8.11 8.54 5.70
CA ALA A 202 -8.42 9.94 5.44
C ALA A 202 -7.97 10.38 4.06
N SER A 203 -6.85 9.86 3.59
CA SER A 203 -6.28 10.17 2.29
C SER A 203 -5.00 9.37 2.04
N ILE A 204 -4.68 9.20 0.80
CA ILE A 204 -3.34 8.85 0.34
C ILE A 204 -2.63 10.17 0.07
N THR A 205 -1.50 10.39 0.71
CA THR A 205 -0.60 11.51 0.40
C THR A 205 0.55 10.97 -0.41
N HIS A 206 0.90 11.62 -1.51
CA HIS A 206 2.05 11.23 -2.32
C HIS A 206 2.96 12.43 -2.60
N LYS A 207 4.20 12.14 -2.93
CA LYS A 207 5.20 13.12 -3.34
C LYS A 207 5.05 13.48 -4.82
N GLU A 208 5.84 14.43 -5.26
CA GLU A 208 5.77 14.98 -6.62
C GLU A 208 6.16 13.95 -7.68
N ILE A 209 5.52 14.04 -8.84
CA ILE A 209 5.84 13.30 -10.06
C ILE A 209 7.02 13.92 -10.81
N ASN A 210 7.55 13.20 -11.81
CA ASN A 210 8.70 13.60 -12.65
C ASN A 210 10.00 13.80 -11.84
N GLN A 211 10.15 13.03 -10.77
CA GLN A 211 11.39 12.94 -10.00
C GLN A 211 11.96 11.55 -10.10
N ASN A 212 13.29 11.46 -10.08
CA ASN A 212 13.99 10.21 -9.93
C ASN A 212 14.01 9.83 -8.46
N TYR A 213 13.62 8.60 -8.16
CA TYR A 213 13.62 8.03 -6.82
C TYR A 213 14.63 6.89 -6.73
N GLU A 214 15.42 6.90 -5.68
CA GLU A 214 16.22 5.74 -5.32
C GLU A 214 15.30 4.68 -4.67
N LYS A 215 15.71 3.43 -4.78
CA LYS A 215 15.01 2.33 -4.12
C LYS A 215 14.93 2.57 -2.60
N GLY A 216 13.73 2.46 -2.05
CA GLY A 216 13.48 2.74 -0.65
C GLY A 216 13.18 4.21 -0.30
N ASP A 217 13.23 5.13 -1.27
CA ASP A 217 12.77 6.50 -1.03
C ASP A 217 11.28 6.56 -0.72
N GLU A 218 10.89 7.38 0.26
CA GLU A 218 9.47 7.59 0.56
C GLU A 218 8.76 8.28 -0.59
N ILE A 219 7.71 7.68 -1.12
CA ILE A 219 6.88 8.24 -2.20
C ILE A 219 5.50 8.66 -1.74
N GLY A 220 5.07 8.20 -0.58
CA GLY A 220 3.76 8.53 -0.06
C GLY A 220 3.46 7.88 1.28
N ARG A 221 2.22 8.05 1.74
CA ARG A 221 1.76 7.44 2.98
C ARG A 221 0.25 7.29 3.01
N PHE A 222 -0.19 6.33 3.79
CA PHE A 222 -1.59 6.16 4.13
C PHE A 222 -1.90 6.82 5.48
N ASN A 223 -2.98 7.54 5.55
CA ASN A 223 -3.40 8.19 6.79
C ASN A 223 -4.33 7.31 7.67
N LEU A 224 -4.52 6.04 7.39
CA LEU A 224 -5.13 4.94 8.20
C LEU A 224 -5.43 3.73 7.31
N GLY A 225 -4.84 2.53 7.55
CA GLY A 225 -5.13 1.19 6.99
C GLY A 225 -5.19 1.05 5.45
N SER A 226 -4.56 0.00 4.85
CA SER A 226 -4.41 -0.01 3.41
C SER A 226 -3.85 -1.32 2.84
N THR A 227 -3.79 -1.38 1.52
CA THR A 227 -3.08 -2.42 0.76
C THR A 227 -2.25 -1.77 -0.35
N VAL A 228 -1.10 -2.34 -0.63
CA VAL A 228 -0.29 -2.00 -1.79
C VAL A 228 -0.27 -3.18 -2.75
N VAL A 229 -0.51 -2.92 -4.03
CA VAL A 229 -0.33 -3.90 -5.11
C VAL A 229 0.80 -3.41 -6.00
N VAL A 230 1.78 -4.26 -6.25
CA VAL A 230 2.88 -4.00 -7.17
C VAL A 230 2.67 -4.87 -8.41
N LEU A 231 2.73 -4.27 -9.58
CA LEU A 231 2.62 -4.95 -10.88
C LEU A 231 3.94 -4.82 -11.62
N LEU A 232 4.36 -5.89 -12.26
CA LEU A 232 5.52 -5.96 -13.15
C LEU A 232 5.04 -6.29 -14.56
N PRO A 233 5.63 -5.69 -15.60
CA PRO A 233 5.19 -5.87 -16.99
C PRO A 233 5.50 -7.27 -17.53
N ASN A 234 4.93 -7.58 -18.67
CA ASN A 234 5.00 -8.90 -19.27
C ASN A 234 6.37 -9.24 -19.89
N ASP A 235 7.24 -8.24 -20.09
CA ASP A 235 8.61 -8.41 -20.58
C ASP A 235 9.64 -8.61 -19.45
N VAL A 236 9.17 -8.72 -18.21
CA VAL A 236 9.99 -8.93 -17.01
C VAL A 236 9.59 -10.21 -16.29
N GLN A 237 10.60 -11.03 -16.03
CA GLN A 237 10.47 -12.19 -15.16
C GLN A 237 10.77 -11.80 -13.72
N ALA A 238 9.86 -12.13 -12.81
CA ALA A 238 10.08 -12.06 -11.37
C ALA A 238 10.34 -13.44 -10.81
N GLU A 239 11.52 -13.64 -10.25
CA GLU A 239 11.85 -14.80 -9.44
C GLU A 239 11.65 -14.42 -7.97
N TRP A 240 10.55 -14.93 -7.38
CA TRP A 240 10.18 -14.60 -6.00
C TRP A 240 11.20 -15.17 -5.03
N ASP A 241 11.57 -14.40 -4.02
CA ASP A 241 12.49 -14.85 -2.99
C ASP A 241 11.88 -15.99 -2.17
N HIS A 242 12.72 -16.89 -1.64
CA HIS A 242 12.30 -18.11 -0.94
C HIS A 242 11.43 -17.84 0.31
N HIS A 243 11.53 -16.67 0.91
CA HIS A 243 10.72 -16.29 2.07
C HIS A 243 9.35 -15.69 1.68
N VAL A 244 9.11 -15.38 0.40
CA VAL A 244 7.84 -14.86 -0.10
C VAL A 244 6.81 -15.98 -0.13
N SER A 245 5.81 -15.88 0.71
CA SER A 245 4.66 -16.80 0.74
C SER A 245 3.41 -16.09 1.29
N ILE A 246 2.23 -16.59 0.92
CA ILE A 246 0.95 -16.05 1.40
C ILE A 246 0.93 -16.09 2.94
N GLU A 247 0.35 -15.06 3.57
CA GLU A 247 0.28 -14.83 5.02
C GLU A 247 1.63 -14.52 5.70
N LYS A 248 2.73 -14.45 4.95
CA LYS A 248 4.03 -14.07 5.51
C LYS A 248 4.13 -12.56 5.66
N ASP A 249 4.71 -12.14 6.78
CA ASP A 249 5.06 -10.73 7.01
C ASP A 249 6.35 -10.39 6.24
N VAL A 250 6.35 -9.21 5.63
CA VAL A 250 7.51 -8.59 4.98
C VAL A 250 7.72 -7.19 5.53
N LYS A 251 8.98 -6.74 5.50
CA LYS A 251 9.36 -5.40 5.93
C LYS A 251 9.76 -4.56 4.73
N MET A 252 9.49 -3.27 4.81
CA MET A 252 9.97 -2.29 3.83
C MET A 252 11.47 -2.42 3.65
N GLY A 253 11.93 -2.44 2.39
CA GLY A 253 13.35 -2.60 2.06
C GLY A 253 13.82 -4.04 1.84
N GLU A 254 13.10 -5.05 2.36
CA GLU A 254 13.45 -6.46 2.11
C GLU A 254 13.27 -6.81 0.64
N LYS A 255 14.24 -7.53 0.06
CA LYS A 255 14.10 -8.10 -1.29
C LYS A 255 12.95 -9.10 -1.33
N ILE A 256 12.02 -8.93 -2.25
CA ILE A 256 10.89 -9.85 -2.47
C ILE A 256 10.96 -10.60 -3.79
N ALA A 257 11.70 -10.08 -4.77
CA ALA A 257 11.97 -10.80 -6.01
C ALA A 257 13.29 -10.37 -6.66
N GLN A 258 13.85 -11.24 -7.50
CA GLN A 258 14.88 -10.92 -8.46
C GLN A 258 14.24 -10.68 -9.83
N LEU A 259 14.58 -9.56 -10.48
CA LEU A 259 14.02 -9.19 -11.77
C LEU A 259 15.02 -9.46 -12.90
N SER A 260 14.51 -9.91 -14.04
CA SER A 260 15.28 -10.05 -15.27
C SER A 260 14.40 -9.79 -16.48
N LYS A 261 14.97 -9.21 -17.56
CA LYS A 261 14.23 -9.07 -18.83
C LYS A 261 14.04 -10.43 -19.49
N ILE A 262 12.84 -10.66 -20.01
CA ILE A 262 12.55 -11.81 -20.87
C ILE A 262 13.17 -11.52 -22.25
N LYS A 263 14.00 -12.43 -22.72
CA LYS A 263 14.67 -12.32 -24.02
C LYS A 263 13.73 -12.65 -25.17
#